data_6ec6b9875d948c17e2d3f394a06bcd60
#
_entry.id   6ec6b9875d948c17e2d3f394a06bcd60
#
_cell.length_a   1.000
_cell.length_b   1.000
_cell.length_c   1.000
_cell.angle_alpha   90.00
_cell.angle_beta   90.00
_cell.angle_gamma   90.00
#
_symmetry.space_group_name_H-M   'P 1'
#
loop_
_entity.id
_entity.type
_entity.pdbx_description
1 polymer ?
#
loop_
_entity_poly.entity_id
_entity_poly.type
_entity_poly.pdbx_seq_one_letter_code
_entity_poly.pdbx_strand_id
1 'polypeptide(L)'
;MRNLSEVEIRLRDAQASLSTAQRSFPAEDYRAVVQNAQLCIELSAKAVIAYYEEPAWTHNPSGELLKILEEHGEEIAEMLGNEVESLYTLAEDSEVAAPWHARSTYGMRSKSAIWLPAVDVCTKEVAEDLLERASRSYKTAVRFSRHLGLDR
;
A
#
# COMPACT_ATOMS: atom_id res chain seq x y z
N MET A 1 -7.79 -17.89 15.61
CA MET A 1 -7.21 -16.73 16.30
C MET A 1 -6.59 -15.79 15.27
N ARG A 2 -6.92 -14.52 15.38
CA ARG A 2 -6.42 -13.51 14.45
C ARG A 2 -5.02 -13.06 14.85
N ASN A 3 -4.18 -12.82 13.86
CA ASN A 3 -2.74 -12.66 14.10
C ASN A 3 -2.33 -11.18 14.22
N LEU A 4 -2.39 -10.64 15.43
CA LEU A 4 -2.01 -9.25 15.72
C LEU A 4 -0.53 -8.99 15.46
N SER A 5 0.32 -9.98 15.72
CA SER A 5 1.75 -9.84 15.51
C SER A 5 2.11 -9.67 14.04
N GLU A 6 1.41 -10.36 13.15
CA GLU A 6 1.56 -10.20 11.70
C GLU A 6 1.12 -8.79 11.22
N VAL A 7 0.05 -8.26 11.80
CA VAL A 7 -0.39 -6.89 11.54
C VAL A 7 0.71 -5.90 11.91
N GLU A 8 1.27 -6.04 13.12
CA GLU A 8 2.34 -5.16 13.61
C GLU A 8 3.59 -5.19 12.74
N ILE A 9 4.03 -6.39 12.38
CA ILE A 9 5.22 -6.59 11.54
C ILE A 9 5.08 -5.83 10.22
N ARG A 10 3.95 -6.00 9.56
CA ARG A 10 3.70 -5.33 8.27
C ARG A 10 3.58 -3.81 8.39
N LEU A 11 3.00 -3.33 9.49
CA LEU A 11 2.93 -1.89 9.73
C LEU A 11 4.30 -1.26 9.97
N ARG A 12 5.18 -1.97 10.67
CA ARG A 12 6.55 -1.50 10.88
C ARG A 12 7.31 -1.40 9.56
N ASP A 13 7.18 -2.40 8.71
CA ASP A 13 7.81 -2.38 7.38
C ASP A 13 7.19 -1.31 6.48
N ALA A 14 5.86 -1.14 6.53
CA ALA A 14 5.19 -0.08 5.79
C ALA A 14 5.68 1.31 6.21
N GLN A 15 5.85 1.52 7.52
CA GLN A 15 6.37 2.78 8.05
C GLN A 15 7.78 3.06 7.56
N ALA A 16 8.66 2.05 7.58
CA ALA A 16 10.04 2.18 7.11
C ALA A 16 10.08 2.55 5.62
N SER A 17 9.26 1.90 4.81
CA SER A 17 9.16 2.20 3.38
C SER A 17 8.63 3.61 3.13
N LEU A 18 7.61 4.04 3.87
CA LEU A 18 7.08 5.39 3.76
C LEU A 18 8.15 6.44 4.11
N SER A 19 8.88 6.21 5.20
CA SER A 19 9.97 7.11 5.60
C SER A 19 11.05 7.23 4.53
N THR A 20 11.42 6.12 3.91
CA THR A 20 12.39 6.13 2.80
C THR A 20 11.85 6.92 1.61
N ALA A 21 10.59 6.71 1.24
CA ALA A 21 9.98 7.46 0.14
C ALA A 21 9.96 8.96 0.42
N GLN A 22 9.59 9.35 1.65
CA GLN A 22 9.55 10.75 2.07
C GLN A 22 10.93 11.42 2.01
N ARG A 23 11.98 10.71 2.43
CA ARG A 23 13.35 11.24 2.37
C ARG A 23 13.90 11.31 0.96
N SER A 24 13.49 10.39 0.11
CA SER A 24 13.98 10.33 -1.29
C SER A 24 13.38 11.41 -2.18
N PHE A 25 12.21 11.92 -1.84
CA PHE A 25 11.51 12.91 -2.66
C PHE A 25 12.30 14.24 -2.78
N PRO A 26 12.71 14.89 -1.68
CA PRO A 26 13.50 16.12 -1.80
C PRO A 26 14.89 15.89 -2.42
N ALA A 27 15.40 14.66 -2.38
CA ALA A 27 16.64 14.28 -3.05
C ALA A 27 16.45 14.04 -4.56
N GLU A 28 15.22 14.14 -5.05
CA GLU A 28 14.86 13.91 -6.46
C GLU A 28 15.15 12.49 -6.94
N ASP A 29 15.26 11.54 -6.02
CA ASP A 29 15.38 10.12 -6.33
C ASP A 29 13.99 9.52 -6.52
N TYR A 30 13.36 9.85 -7.63
CA TYR A 30 11.95 9.49 -7.89
C TYR A 30 11.75 7.98 -8.05
N ARG A 31 12.73 7.26 -8.55
CA ARG A 31 12.67 5.80 -8.62
C ARG A 31 12.57 5.20 -7.22
N ALA A 32 13.40 5.67 -6.30
CA ALA A 32 13.36 5.23 -4.90
C ALA A 32 12.02 5.59 -4.24
N VAL A 33 11.48 6.78 -4.54
CA VAL A 33 10.14 7.18 -4.04
C VAL A 33 9.09 6.19 -4.51
N VAL A 34 9.06 5.91 -5.82
CA VAL A 34 8.06 5.01 -6.42
C VAL A 34 8.15 3.59 -5.84
N GLN A 35 9.36 3.05 -5.74
CA GLN A 35 9.59 1.71 -5.18
C GLN A 35 9.10 1.60 -3.74
N ASN A 36 9.44 2.56 -2.91
CA ASN A 36 9.10 2.52 -1.49
C ASN A 36 7.65 2.91 -1.22
N ALA A 37 7.09 3.83 -1.99
CA ALA A 37 5.68 4.17 -1.89
C ALA A 37 4.78 2.98 -2.28
N GLN A 38 5.12 2.30 -3.38
CA GLN A 38 4.41 1.08 -3.79
C GLN A 38 4.46 0.02 -2.69
N LEU A 39 5.64 -0.22 -2.13
CA LEU A 39 5.80 -1.22 -1.07
C LEU A 39 5.01 -0.84 0.18
N CYS A 40 5.01 0.43 0.56
CA CYS A 40 4.23 0.92 1.70
C CYS A 40 2.73 0.65 1.50
N ILE A 41 2.20 0.91 0.32
CA ILE A 41 0.78 0.67 0.00
C ILE A 41 0.47 -0.82 0.10
N GLU A 42 1.29 -1.65 -0.53
CA GLU A 42 1.14 -3.11 -0.49
C GLU A 42 1.14 -3.65 0.94
N LEU A 43 2.12 -3.23 1.75
CA LEU A 43 2.26 -3.68 3.13
C LEU A 43 1.12 -3.16 4.03
N SER A 44 0.64 -1.95 3.78
CA SER A 44 -0.50 -1.39 4.51
C SER A 44 -1.77 -2.21 4.26
N ALA A 45 -2.03 -2.57 3.02
CA ALA A 45 -3.16 -3.44 2.67
C ALA A 45 -3.00 -4.83 3.28
N LYS A 46 -1.80 -5.40 3.19
CA LYS A 46 -1.50 -6.72 3.77
C LYS A 46 -1.58 -6.72 5.30
N ALA A 47 -1.32 -5.59 5.96
CA ALA A 47 -1.50 -5.49 7.41
C ALA A 47 -2.98 -5.66 7.78
N VAL A 48 -3.89 -5.05 7.05
CA VAL A 48 -5.33 -5.23 7.26
C VAL A 48 -5.75 -6.68 6.98
N ILE A 49 -5.31 -7.24 5.86
CA ILE A 49 -5.60 -8.62 5.47
C ILE A 49 -5.11 -9.60 6.53
N ALA A 50 -3.91 -9.38 7.08
CA ALA A 50 -3.28 -10.27 8.05
C ALA A 50 -4.10 -10.47 9.33
N TYR A 51 -4.97 -9.53 9.68
CA TYR A 51 -5.87 -9.68 10.82
C TYR A 51 -6.88 -10.81 10.58
N TYR A 52 -7.29 -11.03 9.33
CA TYR A 52 -8.34 -11.98 8.98
C TYR A 52 -7.79 -13.30 8.42
N GLU A 53 -6.75 -13.22 7.62
CA GLU A 53 -6.15 -14.39 6.97
C GLU A 53 -4.69 -14.12 6.60
N GLU A 54 -3.93 -15.15 6.27
CA GLU A 54 -2.57 -14.97 5.79
C GLU A 54 -2.59 -14.33 4.41
N PRO A 55 -1.94 -13.14 4.23
CA PRO A 55 -1.94 -12.48 2.93
C PRO A 55 -1.28 -13.32 1.85
N ALA A 56 -1.86 -13.32 0.66
CA ALA A 56 -1.30 -14.02 -0.49
C ALA A 56 0.05 -13.42 -0.92
N TRP A 57 0.88 -14.23 -1.53
CA TRP A 57 2.17 -13.82 -2.10
C TRP A 57 1.94 -13.09 -3.42
N THR A 58 1.51 -11.84 -3.36
CA THR A 58 1.20 -11.01 -4.51
C THR A 58 1.63 -9.57 -4.25
N HIS A 59 1.90 -8.82 -5.31
CA HIS A 59 2.16 -7.38 -5.23
C HIS A 59 0.89 -6.57 -5.41
N ASN A 60 -0.25 -7.22 -5.68
CA ASN A 60 -1.55 -6.56 -5.79
C ASN A 60 -2.55 -7.20 -4.83
N PRO A 61 -2.62 -6.72 -3.57
CA PRO A 61 -3.54 -7.26 -2.58
C PRO A 61 -4.97 -6.70 -2.69
N SER A 62 -5.28 -5.89 -3.70
CA SER A 62 -6.58 -5.21 -3.80
C SER A 62 -7.78 -6.17 -3.80
N GLY A 63 -7.71 -7.23 -4.61
CA GLY A 63 -8.79 -8.21 -4.71
C GLY A 63 -9.03 -8.96 -3.41
N GLU A 64 -7.96 -9.34 -2.73
CA GLU A 64 -8.05 -10.02 -1.42
C GLU A 64 -8.62 -9.10 -0.35
N LEU A 65 -8.19 -7.83 -0.34
CA LEU A 65 -8.73 -6.85 0.61
C LEU A 65 -10.22 -6.61 0.37
N LEU A 66 -10.65 -6.46 -0.89
CA LEU A 66 -12.06 -6.29 -1.21
C LEU A 66 -12.91 -7.49 -0.79
N LYS A 67 -12.39 -8.70 -0.97
CA LYS A 67 -13.04 -9.93 -0.51
C LYS A 67 -13.26 -9.92 1.00
N ILE A 68 -12.23 -9.51 1.76
CA ILE A 68 -12.31 -9.39 3.21
C ILE A 68 -13.34 -8.35 3.63
N LEU A 69 -13.36 -7.19 2.96
CA LEU A 69 -14.34 -6.14 3.23
C LEU A 69 -15.77 -6.62 2.97
N GLU A 70 -15.97 -7.48 2.00
CA GLU A 70 -17.26 -8.09 1.72
C GLU A 70 -17.63 -9.15 2.77
N GLU A 71 -16.73 -10.08 3.05
CA GLU A 71 -16.99 -11.18 3.99
C GLU A 71 -17.15 -10.73 5.44
N HIS A 72 -16.42 -9.70 5.86
CA HIS A 72 -16.42 -9.16 7.22
C HIS A 72 -17.06 -7.79 7.32
N GLY A 73 -17.86 -7.40 6.32
CA GLY A 73 -18.39 -6.05 6.20
C GLY A 73 -19.15 -5.54 7.41
N GLU A 74 -19.99 -6.36 8.01
CA GLU A 74 -20.77 -5.97 9.19
C GLU A 74 -19.88 -5.70 10.40
N GLU A 75 -18.94 -6.60 10.67
CA GLU A 75 -17.97 -6.47 11.76
C GLU A 75 -17.10 -5.20 11.57
N ILE A 76 -16.63 -4.99 10.36
CA ILE A 76 -15.79 -3.84 10.03
C ILE A 76 -16.58 -2.53 10.15
N ALA A 77 -17.82 -2.49 9.68
CA ALA A 77 -18.67 -1.32 9.78
C ALA A 77 -19.00 -0.97 11.23
N GLU A 78 -19.22 -1.95 12.08
CA GLU A 78 -19.43 -1.74 13.52
C GLU A 78 -18.18 -1.15 14.18
N MET A 79 -17.00 -1.65 13.79
CA MET A 79 -15.74 -1.25 14.38
C MET A 79 -15.30 0.15 13.91
N LEU A 80 -15.45 0.45 12.63
CA LEU A 80 -14.88 1.65 12.01
C LEU A 80 -15.90 2.74 11.69
N GLY A 81 -17.18 2.39 11.56
CA GLY A 81 -18.19 3.36 11.15
C GLY A 81 -17.87 3.98 9.78
N ASN A 82 -17.82 5.31 9.71
CA ASN A 82 -17.54 6.04 8.47
C ASN A 82 -16.12 5.82 7.94
N GLU A 83 -15.19 5.34 8.76
CA GLU A 83 -13.81 5.07 8.35
C GLU A 83 -13.69 3.86 7.43
N VAL A 84 -14.76 3.06 7.27
CA VAL A 84 -14.76 1.92 6.35
C VAL A 84 -14.44 2.32 4.91
N GLU A 85 -14.86 3.52 4.51
CA GLU A 85 -14.55 4.06 3.17
C GLU A 85 -13.05 4.16 2.91
N SER A 86 -12.27 4.43 3.96
CA SER A 86 -10.80 4.49 3.85
C SER A 86 -10.21 3.14 3.47
N LEU A 87 -10.83 2.03 3.89
CA LEU A 87 -10.36 0.69 3.50
C LEU A 87 -10.64 0.40 2.03
N TYR A 88 -11.75 0.87 1.49
CA TYR A 88 -12.03 0.78 0.05
C TYR A 88 -11.04 1.62 -0.75
N THR A 89 -10.71 2.81 -0.25
CA THR A 89 -9.67 3.66 -0.86
C THR A 89 -8.30 2.96 -0.83
N LEU A 90 -7.98 2.27 0.26
CA LEU A 90 -6.75 1.49 0.36
C LEU A 90 -6.70 0.38 -0.70
N ALA A 91 -7.82 -0.31 -0.94
CA ALA A 91 -7.89 -1.32 -2.01
C ALA A 91 -7.68 -0.70 -3.38
N GLU A 92 -8.28 0.46 -3.64
CA GLU A 92 -8.08 1.20 -4.89
C GLU A 92 -6.64 1.65 -5.07
N ASP A 93 -6.02 2.19 -4.03
CA ASP A 93 -4.62 2.61 -4.06
C ASP A 93 -3.69 1.42 -4.32
N SER A 94 -4.01 0.25 -3.77
CA SER A 94 -3.27 -0.99 -4.01
C SER A 94 -3.33 -1.40 -5.48
N GLU A 95 -4.49 -1.29 -6.09
CA GLU A 95 -4.69 -1.57 -7.52
C GLU A 95 -3.87 -0.64 -8.40
N VAL A 96 -3.91 0.65 -8.10
CA VAL A 96 -3.15 1.68 -8.85
C VAL A 96 -1.65 1.49 -8.70
N ALA A 97 -1.20 1.15 -7.50
CA ALA A 97 0.24 1.03 -7.19
C ALA A 97 0.87 -0.27 -7.69
N ALA A 98 0.11 -1.36 -7.78
CA ALA A 98 0.66 -2.69 -8.06
C ALA A 98 1.56 -2.77 -9.31
N PRO A 99 1.19 -2.19 -10.48
CA PRO A 99 2.06 -2.25 -11.66
C PRO A 99 3.43 -1.60 -11.45
N TRP A 100 3.53 -0.68 -10.50
CA TRP A 100 4.76 0.06 -10.25
C TRP A 100 5.84 -0.76 -9.54
N HIS A 101 5.49 -1.93 -8.99
CA HIS A 101 6.50 -2.86 -8.49
C HIS A 101 7.47 -3.27 -9.61
N ALA A 102 6.94 -3.73 -10.74
CA ALA A 102 7.76 -4.13 -11.87
C ALA A 102 8.29 -2.92 -12.65
N ARG A 103 7.47 -1.89 -12.87
CA ARG A 103 7.87 -0.71 -13.65
C ARG A 103 9.03 0.05 -13.02
N SER A 104 9.05 0.17 -11.69
CA SER A 104 10.14 0.85 -10.98
C SER A 104 11.42 0.03 -10.91
N THR A 105 11.34 -1.26 -11.16
CA THR A 105 12.48 -2.18 -11.16
C THR A 105 13.04 -2.35 -12.57
N TYR A 106 12.17 -2.59 -13.55
CA TYR A 106 12.56 -3.02 -14.89
C TYR A 106 12.22 -2.01 -15.99
N GLY A 107 11.43 -0.97 -15.68
CA GLY A 107 10.90 -0.09 -16.70
C GLY A 107 9.62 -0.63 -17.31
N MET A 108 9.24 -0.10 -18.46
CA MET A 108 8.03 -0.53 -19.15
C MET A 108 8.14 -0.31 -20.65
N ARG A 109 7.33 -1.04 -21.41
CA ARG A 109 7.22 -0.86 -22.85
C ARG A 109 6.29 0.34 -23.13
N SER A 110 6.76 1.25 -24.01
CA SER A 110 5.94 2.38 -24.46
C SER A 110 4.87 1.92 -25.46
N LYS A 111 3.93 2.84 -25.80
CA LYS A 111 2.93 2.58 -26.86
C LYS A 111 3.56 2.28 -28.22
N SER A 112 4.77 2.78 -28.46
CA SER A 112 5.55 2.52 -29.69
C SER A 112 6.34 1.23 -29.62
N ALA A 113 6.09 0.37 -28.63
CA ALA A 113 6.80 -0.88 -28.38
C ALA A 113 8.31 -0.71 -28.09
N ILE A 114 8.71 0.50 -27.66
CA ILE A 114 10.08 0.79 -27.22
C ILE A 114 10.15 0.59 -25.70
N TRP A 115 11.21 -0.08 -25.24
CA TRP A 115 11.42 -0.28 -23.81
C TRP A 115 11.98 0.99 -23.19
N LEU A 116 11.32 1.46 -22.12
CA LEU A 116 11.73 2.65 -21.37
C LEU A 116 12.35 2.22 -20.04
N PRO A 117 13.54 2.75 -19.69
CA PRO A 117 14.17 2.40 -18.41
C PRO A 117 13.36 2.90 -17.22
N ALA A 118 13.50 2.18 -16.10
CA ALA A 118 12.79 2.52 -14.86
C ALA A 118 13.01 3.97 -14.42
N VAL A 119 14.24 4.49 -14.57
CA VAL A 119 14.57 5.87 -14.18
C VAL A 119 13.80 6.92 -15.00
N ASP A 120 13.39 6.57 -16.22
CA ASP A 120 12.65 7.50 -17.09
C ASP A 120 11.14 7.44 -16.83
N VAL A 121 10.59 6.27 -16.48
CA VAL A 121 9.17 6.12 -16.22
C VAL A 121 8.77 6.55 -14.81
N CYS A 122 9.71 6.52 -13.86
CA CYS A 122 9.49 7.03 -12.50
C CYS A 122 9.66 8.53 -12.46
N THR A 123 8.70 9.25 -13.00
CA THR A 123 8.71 10.72 -13.08
C THR A 123 8.38 11.34 -11.73
N LYS A 124 8.61 12.64 -11.60
CA LYS A 124 8.22 13.40 -10.41
C LYS A 124 6.73 13.29 -10.14
N GLU A 125 5.90 13.36 -11.20
CA GLU A 125 4.44 13.29 -11.09
C GLU A 125 3.98 11.92 -10.58
N VAL A 126 4.57 10.86 -11.08
CA VAL A 126 4.29 9.49 -10.58
C VAL A 126 4.71 9.37 -9.12
N ALA A 127 5.89 9.88 -8.79
CA ALA A 127 6.41 9.84 -7.41
C ALA A 127 5.50 10.61 -6.44
N GLU A 128 5.06 11.81 -6.82
CA GLU A 128 4.12 12.60 -6.01
C GLU A 128 2.81 11.86 -5.76
N ASP A 129 2.22 11.31 -6.81
CA ASP A 129 0.95 10.58 -6.71
C ASP A 129 1.07 9.36 -5.80
N LEU A 130 2.09 8.53 -6.02
CA LEU A 130 2.28 7.33 -5.21
C LEU A 130 2.66 7.65 -3.76
N LEU A 131 3.44 8.70 -3.52
CA LEU A 131 3.77 9.13 -2.17
C LEU A 131 2.53 9.56 -1.39
N GLU A 132 1.64 10.31 -2.02
CA GLU A 132 0.38 10.73 -1.42
C GLU A 132 -0.50 9.52 -1.09
N ARG A 133 -0.64 8.57 -2.04
CA ARG A 133 -1.38 7.33 -1.83
C ARG A 133 -0.76 6.48 -0.70
N ALA A 134 0.56 6.41 -0.64
CA ALA A 134 1.27 5.67 0.41
C ALA A 134 1.02 6.28 1.79
N SER A 135 1.09 7.59 1.90
CA SER A 135 0.85 8.29 3.16
C SER A 135 -0.56 8.00 3.71
N ARG A 136 -1.58 8.13 2.85
CA ARG A 136 -2.96 7.85 3.29
C ARG A 136 -3.22 6.36 3.54
N SER A 137 -2.59 5.48 2.76
CA SER A 137 -2.70 4.02 2.94
C SER A 137 -2.16 3.61 4.30
N TYR A 138 -1.00 4.10 4.66
CA TYR A 138 -0.39 3.82 5.96
C TYR A 138 -1.26 4.35 7.12
N LYS A 139 -1.76 5.59 7.01
CA LYS A 139 -2.66 6.16 8.02
C LYS A 139 -3.92 5.32 8.20
N THR A 140 -4.51 4.84 7.11
CA THR A 140 -5.69 3.98 7.15
C THR A 140 -5.38 2.67 7.89
N ALA A 141 -4.27 2.02 7.57
CA ALA A 141 -3.87 0.78 8.22
C ALA A 141 -3.58 0.97 9.71
N VAL A 142 -2.95 2.09 10.08
CA VAL A 142 -2.70 2.45 11.49
C VAL A 142 -4.01 2.66 12.25
N ARG A 143 -4.96 3.38 11.67
CA ARG A 143 -6.29 3.59 12.30
C ARG A 143 -7.01 2.26 12.51
N PHE A 144 -6.97 1.39 11.51
CA PHE A 144 -7.51 0.04 11.62
C PHE A 144 -6.87 -0.70 12.79
N SER A 145 -5.54 -0.66 12.90
CA SER A 145 -4.82 -1.35 13.98
C SER A 145 -5.17 -0.82 15.36
N ARG A 146 -5.44 0.47 15.49
CA ARG A 146 -5.86 1.07 16.76
C ARG A 146 -7.21 0.52 17.23
N HIS A 147 -8.13 0.30 16.30
CA HIS A 147 -9.41 -0.32 16.63
C HIS A 147 -9.26 -1.78 17.08
N LEU A 148 -8.13 -2.41 16.77
CA LEU A 148 -7.79 -3.74 17.26
C LEU A 148 -7.10 -3.72 18.63
N GLY A 149 -6.85 -2.54 19.19
CA GLY A 149 -6.15 -2.36 20.46
C GLY A 149 -4.63 -2.35 20.35
N LEU A 150 -4.08 -2.17 19.15
CA LEU A 150 -2.64 -2.02 18.96
C LEU A 150 -2.24 -0.56 19.10
N ASP A 151 -1.29 -0.29 20.00
CA ASP A 151 -0.73 1.05 20.19
C ASP A 151 0.33 1.35 19.15
N ARG A 152 0.25 2.57 18.58
CA ARG A 152 1.20 3.05 17.59
C ARG A 152 1.57 4.50 17.83
#